data_26366314765e42fdff378f84a74a7726
#
_entry.id   26366314765e42fdff378f84a74a7726
#
_cell.length_a   1.000
_cell.length_b   1.000
_cell.length_c   1.000
_cell.angle_alpha   90.00
_cell.angle_beta   90.00
_cell.angle_gamma   90.00
#
_symmetry.space_group_name_H-M   'P 1'
#
loop_
_entity.id
_entity.type
_entity.pdbx_description
1 polymer ?
#
loop_
_entity_poly.entity_id
_entity_poly.type
_entity_poly.pdbx_seq_one_letter_code
_entity_poly.pdbx_strand_id
1 'polypeptide(L)'
;LFRERGGDTERLPEAFVSALDMTAEQHLQMLVAVQPFIDSSISKTVNVPADYPFEAFRGLYLQAWKAGLKGLATYRPNAVTGAVLSVDAPPAVDAAPDDDPLCRQFASRPAGELEGLTSKVEFWTVEGKKSVYLTVNFVRVSGIAGGQAVVIERPVEFFVPAGQRDEGQQWISSNMRLLSMVARSGASISKALANMCEVVWDKGPVRCGFVTREDGAQAPRFHDSEVAAIGYALQQILARRGFLDSLGNQVPVAALARRLAARDQASTEATVPGGLAAATAQAGVENSNLANVANLSSGKKCPECGAHAQHKVDGCLRCANCHHIGSCG
;
A
#
# COMPACT_ATOMS: atom_id res chain seq x y z
N LEU A 1 6.45 -39.09 3.88
CA LEU A 1 6.55 -40.40 4.52
C LEU A 1 5.18 -41.04 4.79
N PHE A 2 4.23 -40.36 5.51
CA PHE A 2 2.89 -40.89 5.78
C PHE A 2 2.06 -41.00 4.51
N ARG A 3 2.05 -39.94 3.67
CA ARG A 3 1.38 -39.90 2.36
C ARG A 3 2.01 -40.90 1.36
N GLU A 4 3.34 -41.02 1.35
CA GLU A 4 4.08 -41.96 0.52
C GLU A 4 3.82 -43.43 0.88
N ARG A 5 3.37 -43.70 2.09
CA ARG A 5 2.95 -45.03 2.58
C ARG A 5 1.47 -45.30 2.42
N GLY A 6 0.75 -44.47 1.67
CA GLY A 6 -0.68 -44.63 1.41
C GLY A 6 -1.57 -44.17 2.57
N GLY A 7 -1.06 -43.37 3.50
CA GLY A 7 -1.86 -42.80 4.60
C GLY A 7 -2.78 -41.72 4.11
N ASP A 8 -4.00 -41.69 4.65
CA ASP A 8 -5.01 -40.67 4.38
C ASP A 8 -4.68 -39.39 5.15
N THR A 9 -4.35 -38.31 4.44
CA THR A 9 -4.01 -37.01 5.04
C THR A 9 -5.24 -36.28 5.64
N GLU A 10 -6.45 -36.71 5.31
CA GLU A 10 -7.70 -36.22 5.91
C GLU A 10 -7.99 -36.91 7.25
N ARG A 11 -7.36 -38.08 7.48
CA ARG A 11 -7.47 -38.86 8.72
C ARG A 11 -6.08 -39.16 9.27
N LEU A 12 -5.56 -38.20 10.00
CA LEU A 12 -4.25 -38.36 10.64
C LEU A 12 -4.34 -39.37 11.81
N PRO A 13 -3.28 -40.13 12.10
CA PRO A 13 -3.25 -41.03 13.24
C PRO A 13 -3.51 -40.27 14.55
N GLU A 14 -4.16 -40.93 15.52
CA GLU A 14 -4.48 -40.37 16.83
C GLU A 14 -3.23 -39.85 17.58
N ALA A 15 -2.06 -40.40 17.29
CA ALA A 15 -0.79 -39.92 17.82
C ALA A 15 -0.29 -38.60 17.19
N PHE A 16 -0.92 -38.12 16.12
CA PHE A 16 -0.57 -36.86 15.48
C PHE A 16 -1.36 -35.73 16.15
N VAL A 17 -0.72 -35.03 17.08
CA VAL A 17 -1.29 -33.90 17.81
C VAL A 17 -0.61 -32.63 17.38
N SER A 18 -1.37 -31.64 16.92
CA SER A 18 -0.84 -30.31 16.58
C SER A 18 -0.66 -29.44 17.85
N ALA A 19 0.13 -28.39 17.75
CA ALA A 19 0.32 -27.45 18.85
C ALA A 19 -0.97 -26.73 19.28
N LEU A 20 -1.99 -26.68 18.41
CA LEU A 20 -3.29 -26.07 18.71
C LEU A 20 -4.22 -27.04 19.46
N ASP A 21 -4.00 -28.34 19.31
CA ASP A 21 -4.79 -29.38 19.99
C ASP A 21 -4.29 -29.66 21.43
N MET A 22 -3.12 -29.12 21.78
CA MET A 22 -2.53 -29.29 23.10
C MET A 22 -3.07 -28.25 24.08
N THR A 23 -3.35 -28.69 25.33
CA THR A 23 -3.71 -27.77 26.41
C THR A 23 -2.51 -26.97 26.91
N ALA A 24 -2.75 -25.85 27.61
CA ALA A 24 -1.70 -25.05 28.23
C ALA A 24 -0.87 -25.87 29.24
N GLU A 25 -1.51 -26.75 29.97
CA GLU A 25 -0.88 -27.68 30.92
C GLU A 25 0.05 -28.68 30.21
N GLN A 26 -0.36 -29.26 29.09
CA GLN A 26 0.46 -30.17 28.30
C GLN A 26 1.68 -29.46 27.74
N HIS A 27 1.56 -28.22 27.26
CA HIS A 27 2.67 -27.39 26.87
C HIS A 27 3.63 -27.14 28.03
N LEU A 28 3.11 -26.84 29.24
CA LEU A 28 3.91 -26.62 30.44
C LEU A 28 4.63 -27.90 30.86
N GLN A 29 3.97 -29.04 30.87
CA GLN A 29 4.56 -30.34 31.25
C GLN A 29 5.74 -30.70 30.33
N MET A 30 5.64 -30.43 29.05
CA MET A 30 6.75 -30.63 28.10
C MET A 30 7.98 -29.78 28.49
N LEU A 31 7.76 -28.50 28.85
CA LEU A 31 8.82 -27.61 29.29
C LEU A 31 9.46 -28.12 30.61
N VAL A 32 8.63 -28.55 31.56
CA VAL A 32 9.11 -29.12 32.86
C VAL A 32 9.95 -30.36 32.65
N ALA A 33 9.54 -31.24 31.74
CA ALA A 33 10.27 -32.47 31.44
C ALA A 33 11.64 -32.21 30.79
N VAL A 34 11.78 -31.14 30.00
CA VAL A 34 13.02 -30.86 29.25
C VAL A 34 13.98 -29.92 30.02
N GLN A 35 13.47 -29.02 30.86
CA GLN A 35 14.27 -28.00 31.54
C GLN A 35 15.46 -28.57 32.37
N PRO A 36 15.35 -29.73 33.04
CA PRO A 36 16.50 -30.30 33.80
C PRO A 36 17.71 -30.62 32.94
N PHE A 37 17.55 -30.78 31.63
CA PHE A 37 18.61 -31.13 30.68
C PHE A 37 19.17 -29.90 29.94
N ILE A 38 18.68 -28.68 30.26
CA ILE A 38 19.05 -27.45 29.56
C ILE A 38 19.50 -26.38 30.55
N ASP A 39 20.72 -25.88 30.38
CA ASP A 39 21.32 -24.87 31.26
C ASP A 39 20.68 -23.48 31.08
N SER A 40 20.21 -23.16 29.91
CA SER A 40 19.52 -21.89 29.60
C SER A 40 18.02 -21.99 29.78
N SER A 41 17.33 -20.87 29.63
CA SER A 41 15.86 -20.84 29.51
C SER A 41 15.39 -21.44 28.18
N ILE A 42 14.25 -22.13 28.19
CA ILE A 42 13.64 -22.70 26.99
C ILE A 42 12.68 -21.69 26.41
N SER A 43 12.93 -21.29 25.15
CA SER A 43 12.04 -20.39 24.40
C SER A 43 10.94 -21.18 23.69
N LYS A 44 9.93 -21.62 24.43
CA LYS A 44 8.73 -22.25 23.88
C LYS A 44 7.49 -21.45 24.29
N THR A 45 6.65 -21.13 23.31
CA THR A 45 5.37 -20.45 23.56
C THR A 45 4.31 -21.48 23.99
N VAL A 46 3.60 -21.19 25.07
CA VAL A 46 2.41 -21.87 25.50
C VAL A 46 1.20 -21.16 24.91
N ASN A 47 0.46 -21.83 24.06
CA ASN A 47 -0.77 -21.29 23.49
C ASN A 47 -1.91 -21.41 24.49
N VAL A 48 -2.63 -20.31 24.71
CA VAL A 48 -3.83 -20.27 25.54
C VAL A 48 -5.02 -19.76 24.71
N PRO A 49 -6.24 -20.31 24.89
CA PRO A 49 -7.43 -19.85 24.20
C PRO A 49 -7.74 -18.37 24.46
N ALA A 50 -8.49 -17.74 23.58
CA ALA A 50 -8.86 -16.32 23.71
C ALA A 50 -9.71 -16.06 24.98
N ASP A 51 -10.50 -17.04 25.39
CA ASP A 51 -11.38 -17.04 26.59
C ASP A 51 -10.72 -17.68 27.82
N TYR A 52 -9.40 -17.93 27.80
CA TYR A 52 -8.70 -18.58 28.90
C TYR A 52 -8.85 -17.79 30.21
N PRO A 53 -9.34 -18.41 31.31
CA PRO A 53 -9.62 -17.71 32.55
C PRO A 53 -8.37 -17.08 33.16
N PHE A 54 -8.46 -15.87 33.69
CA PHE A 54 -7.32 -15.16 34.29
C PHE A 54 -6.67 -15.93 35.45
N GLU A 55 -7.47 -16.56 36.31
CA GLU A 55 -6.95 -17.37 37.44
C GLU A 55 -6.15 -18.59 36.95
N ALA A 56 -6.61 -19.25 35.90
CA ALA A 56 -5.87 -20.36 35.27
C ALA A 56 -4.57 -19.85 34.64
N PHE A 57 -4.62 -18.69 33.99
CA PHE A 57 -3.43 -18.03 33.41
C PHE A 57 -2.41 -17.68 34.49
N ARG A 58 -2.83 -17.08 35.60
CA ARG A 58 -1.98 -16.82 36.77
C ARG A 58 -1.39 -18.10 37.35
N GLY A 59 -2.22 -19.15 37.46
CA GLY A 59 -1.84 -20.48 37.93
C GLY A 59 -0.73 -21.11 37.09
N LEU A 60 -0.79 -20.92 35.77
CA LEU A 60 0.21 -21.46 34.83
C LEU A 60 1.64 -20.92 35.13
N TYR A 61 1.77 -19.61 35.35
CA TYR A 61 3.06 -19.00 35.71
C TYR A 61 3.57 -19.45 37.08
N LEU A 62 2.68 -19.59 38.05
CA LEU A 62 3.04 -20.07 39.37
C LEU A 62 3.49 -21.53 39.34
N GLN A 63 2.84 -22.38 38.55
CA GLN A 63 3.26 -23.78 38.34
C GLN A 63 4.62 -23.86 37.64
N ALA A 64 4.83 -23.04 36.59
CA ALA A 64 6.11 -22.97 35.89
C ALA A 64 7.26 -22.62 36.85
N TRP A 65 7.06 -21.59 37.69
CA TRP A 65 8.05 -21.20 38.70
C TRP A 65 8.32 -22.29 39.74
N LYS A 66 7.28 -22.91 40.28
CA LYS A 66 7.41 -24.02 41.25
C LYS A 66 8.10 -25.24 40.66
N ALA A 67 7.94 -25.48 39.35
CA ALA A 67 8.59 -26.55 38.62
C ALA A 67 10.05 -26.23 38.22
N GLY A 68 10.59 -25.07 38.61
CA GLY A 68 11.95 -24.68 38.32
C GLY A 68 12.23 -24.21 36.90
N LEU A 69 11.20 -23.84 36.14
CA LEU A 69 11.39 -23.24 34.81
C LEU A 69 12.06 -21.87 34.95
N LYS A 70 13.02 -21.60 34.07
CA LYS A 70 13.76 -20.33 34.02
C LYS A 70 13.05 -19.22 33.23
N GLY A 71 12.01 -19.58 32.49
CA GLY A 71 11.17 -18.65 31.71
C GLY A 71 9.93 -19.33 31.15
N LEU A 72 8.88 -18.55 30.90
CA LEU A 72 7.66 -19.00 30.25
C LEU A 72 7.16 -17.90 29.33
N ALA A 73 6.92 -18.22 28.07
CA ALA A 73 6.25 -17.33 27.12
C ALA A 73 4.85 -17.87 26.86
N THR A 74 3.85 -16.99 26.81
CA THR A 74 2.48 -17.35 26.48
C THR A 74 1.98 -16.56 25.29
N TYR A 75 1.14 -17.17 24.47
CA TYR A 75 0.46 -16.51 23.37
C TYR A 75 -1.05 -16.68 23.53
N ARG A 76 -1.74 -15.55 23.50
CA ARG A 76 -3.20 -15.48 23.51
C ARG A 76 -3.64 -14.74 22.25
N PRO A 77 -4.42 -15.37 21.35
CA PRO A 77 -5.01 -14.68 20.22
C PRO A 77 -5.85 -13.49 20.67
N ASN A 78 -5.70 -12.34 20.02
CA ASN A 78 -6.58 -11.20 20.26
C ASN A 78 -7.06 -10.61 18.93
N ALA A 79 -8.23 -9.96 18.96
CA ALA A 79 -8.86 -9.39 17.78
C ALA A 79 -8.12 -8.14 17.23
N VAL A 80 -7.23 -7.53 18.03
CA VAL A 80 -6.56 -6.28 17.67
C VAL A 80 -5.28 -6.53 16.89
N THR A 81 -4.47 -7.52 17.31
CA THR A 81 -3.17 -7.83 16.67
C THR A 81 -3.26 -8.98 15.67
N GLY A 82 -4.42 -9.66 15.57
CA GLY A 82 -4.59 -10.85 14.76
C GLY A 82 -3.80 -12.06 15.30
N ALA A 83 -4.00 -13.22 14.67
CA ALA A 83 -3.20 -14.41 14.96
C ALA A 83 -1.86 -14.31 14.21
N VAL A 84 -0.75 -14.41 14.94
CA VAL A 84 0.61 -14.45 14.34
C VAL A 84 0.84 -15.76 13.58
N LEU A 85 0.12 -16.82 13.96
CA LEU A 85 0.05 -18.11 13.28
C LEU A 85 -1.40 -18.59 13.38
N SER A 86 -2.20 -18.35 12.37
CA SER A 86 -3.46 -19.05 12.20
C SER A 86 -3.24 -20.18 11.20
N VAL A 87 -3.43 -21.41 11.66
CA VAL A 87 -3.97 -22.43 10.76
C VAL A 87 -5.46 -22.15 10.79
N ASP A 88 -5.88 -21.25 9.91
CA ASP A 88 -7.31 -20.98 9.77
C ASP A 88 -7.96 -22.30 9.35
N ALA A 89 -8.71 -22.90 10.28
CA ALA A 89 -9.89 -23.60 9.83
C ALA A 89 -10.68 -22.56 9.03
N PRO A 90 -10.99 -22.82 7.74
CA PRO A 90 -11.72 -21.85 6.96
C PRO A 90 -12.97 -21.49 7.74
N PRO A 91 -13.31 -20.19 7.93
CA PRO A 91 -14.58 -19.81 8.49
C PRO A 91 -15.64 -20.56 7.69
N ALA A 92 -16.67 -21.10 8.36
CA ALA A 92 -17.75 -21.81 7.71
C ALA A 92 -18.23 -20.98 6.52
N VAL A 93 -18.02 -21.50 5.33
CA VAL A 93 -18.12 -20.77 4.08
C VAL A 93 -19.58 -20.73 3.67
N ASP A 94 -20.25 -19.63 3.95
CA ASP A 94 -21.29 -19.16 3.04
C ASP A 94 -20.61 -18.17 2.08
N ALA A 95 -20.25 -18.66 0.89
CA ALA A 95 -19.59 -18.01 -0.24
C ALA A 95 -18.07 -18.25 -0.33
N ALA A 96 -17.67 -18.88 -1.41
CA ALA A 96 -16.29 -19.24 -1.75
C ALA A 96 -15.33 -18.06 -1.63
N PRO A 97 -14.25 -18.16 -0.81
CA PRO A 97 -13.27 -17.07 -0.65
C PRO A 97 -12.42 -16.81 -1.90
N ASP A 98 -12.53 -17.63 -2.92
CA ASP A 98 -11.69 -17.56 -4.12
C ASP A 98 -12.08 -16.47 -5.14
N ASP A 99 -13.14 -15.70 -4.88
CA ASP A 99 -13.69 -14.77 -5.85
C ASP A 99 -13.62 -13.28 -5.45
N ASP A 100 -13.01 -12.93 -4.29
CA ASP A 100 -12.75 -11.53 -3.97
C ASP A 100 -11.66 -10.98 -4.90
N PRO A 101 -11.99 -10.06 -5.83
CA PRO A 101 -11.02 -9.54 -6.77
C PRO A 101 -9.89 -8.73 -6.11
N LEU A 102 -10.06 -8.26 -4.86
CA LEU A 102 -8.98 -7.61 -4.10
C LEU A 102 -7.93 -8.62 -3.63
N CYS A 103 -8.34 -9.84 -3.30
CA CYS A 103 -7.48 -10.89 -2.75
C CYS A 103 -6.87 -11.80 -3.83
N ARG A 104 -7.29 -11.66 -5.10
CA ARG A 104 -6.77 -12.49 -6.19
C ARG A 104 -5.26 -12.36 -6.34
N GLN A 105 -4.57 -13.50 -6.38
CA GLN A 105 -3.12 -13.58 -6.53
C GLN A 105 -2.71 -13.63 -8.00
N PHE A 106 -1.58 -13.01 -8.29
CA PHE A 106 -0.90 -13.11 -9.58
C PHE A 106 0.47 -13.74 -9.35
N ALA A 107 0.68 -14.95 -9.88
CA ALA A 107 1.94 -15.67 -9.76
C ALA A 107 3.13 -14.91 -10.40
N SER A 108 2.85 -14.14 -11.44
CA SER A 108 3.83 -13.30 -12.13
C SER A 108 3.20 -11.98 -12.55
N ARG A 109 4.04 -11.08 -13.07
CA ARG A 109 3.55 -9.87 -13.74
C ARG A 109 2.61 -10.27 -14.89
N PRO A 110 1.41 -9.65 -15.01
CA PRO A 110 0.58 -9.84 -16.19
C PRO A 110 1.35 -9.49 -17.46
N ALA A 111 1.19 -10.32 -18.50
CA ALA A 111 1.85 -10.12 -19.77
C ALA A 111 1.27 -8.92 -20.54
N GLY A 112 2.06 -8.35 -21.45
CA GLY A 112 1.64 -7.28 -22.34
C GLY A 112 1.66 -5.90 -21.68
N GLU A 113 0.86 -5.01 -22.26
CA GLU A 113 0.72 -3.63 -21.83
C GLU A 113 -0.26 -3.51 -20.66
N LEU A 114 0.06 -2.64 -19.73
CA LEU A 114 -0.80 -2.32 -18.58
C LEU A 114 -1.14 -0.83 -18.62
N GLU A 115 -2.38 -0.50 -18.33
CA GLU A 115 -2.80 0.89 -18.13
C GLU A 115 -2.16 1.44 -16.86
N GLY A 116 -1.56 2.63 -16.93
CA GLY A 116 -0.85 3.21 -15.82
C GLY A 116 -0.98 4.71 -15.70
N LEU A 117 -0.69 5.23 -14.50
CA LEU A 117 -0.58 6.64 -14.19
C LEU A 117 0.85 6.96 -13.77
N THR A 118 1.41 7.99 -14.40
CA THR A 118 2.69 8.57 -13.95
C THR A 118 2.45 9.96 -13.39
N SER A 119 2.85 10.17 -12.15
CA SER A 119 2.70 11.44 -11.44
C SER A 119 4.07 12.00 -11.06
N LYS A 120 4.34 13.27 -11.37
CA LYS A 120 5.47 14.00 -10.81
C LYS A 120 5.10 14.43 -9.40
N VAL A 121 5.89 14.00 -8.41
CA VAL A 121 5.73 14.37 -7.01
C VAL A 121 6.90 15.23 -6.60
N GLU A 122 6.62 16.38 -6.02
CA GLU A 122 7.61 17.32 -5.50
C GLU A 122 7.54 17.35 -3.98
N PHE A 123 8.69 17.28 -3.35
CA PHE A 123 8.83 17.37 -1.90
C PHE A 123 10.09 18.13 -1.51
N TRP A 124 10.13 18.60 -0.27
CA TRP A 124 11.23 19.40 0.26
C TRP A 124 11.85 18.68 1.45
N THR A 125 13.14 18.45 1.37
CA THR A 125 13.98 17.94 2.45
C THR A 125 14.83 19.07 3.03
N VAL A 126 15.62 18.78 4.05
CA VAL A 126 16.64 19.71 4.58
C VAL A 126 17.70 20.09 3.54
N GLU A 127 17.95 19.22 2.54
CA GLU A 127 18.89 19.45 1.45
C GLU A 127 18.28 20.30 0.32
N GLY A 128 16.98 20.54 0.33
CA GLY A 128 16.28 21.34 -0.67
C GLY A 128 15.12 20.62 -1.34
N LYS A 129 14.68 21.17 -2.48
CA LYS A 129 13.57 20.64 -3.27
C LYS A 129 14.02 19.43 -4.08
N LYS A 130 13.29 18.33 -3.94
CA LYS A 130 13.45 17.10 -4.73
C LYS A 130 12.17 16.80 -5.53
N SER A 131 12.28 16.05 -6.60
CA SER A 131 11.15 15.55 -7.37
C SER A 131 11.36 14.12 -7.82
N VAL A 132 10.31 13.32 -7.76
CA VAL A 132 10.29 11.94 -8.24
C VAL A 132 9.10 11.74 -9.17
N TYR A 133 9.24 10.80 -10.09
CA TYR A 133 8.13 10.34 -10.90
C TYR A 133 7.65 9.00 -10.35
N LEU A 134 6.37 8.94 -9.94
CA LEU A 134 5.76 7.72 -9.43
C LEU A 134 4.84 7.16 -10.51
N THR A 135 5.08 5.93 -10.93
CA THR A 135 4.23 5.21 -11.88
C THR A 135 3.50 4.08 -11.16
N VAL A 136 2.20 4.00 -11.34
CA VAL A 136 1.34 2.93 -10.85
C VAL A 136 0.61 2.32 -12.03
N ASN A 137 0.79 1.02 -12.24
CA ASN A 137 0.10 0.27 -13.27
C ASN A 137 -1.03 -0.56 -12.68
N PHE A 138 -2.11 -0.66 -13.43
CA PHE A 138 -3.36 -1.28 -13.00
C PHE A 138 -3.71 -2.47 -13.89
N VAL A 139 -4.53 -3.36 -13.36
CA VAL A 139 -5.13 -4.48 -14.08
C VAL A 139 -6.60 -4.59 -13.72
N ARG A 140 -7.41 -5.02 -14.69
CA ARG A 140 -8.82 -5.36 -14.45
C ARG A 140 -8.90 -6.77 -13.89
N VAL A 141 -9.64 -6.93 -12.80
CA VAL A 141 -9.81 -8.20 -12.09
C VAL A 141 -11.29 -8.48 -11.94
N SER A 142 -11.72 -9.63 -12.44
CA SER A 142 -13.09 -10.12 -12.25
C SER A 142 -13.20 -10.85 -10.92
N GLY A 143 -14.37 -10.83 -10.31
CA GLY A 143 -14.66 -11.55 -9.07
C GLY A 143 -16.13 -11.47 -8.70
N ILE A 144 -16.47 -11.82 -7.46
CA ILE A 144 -17.83 -11.77 -6.92
C ILE A 144 -17.88 -10.79 -5.74
N ALA A 145 -18.89 -9.93 -5.71
CA ALA A 145 -19.19 -9.07 -4.57
C ALA A 145 -20.70 -9.11 -4.28
N GLY A 146 -21.08 -9.50 -3.06
CA GLY A 146 -22.48 -9.62 -2.69
C GLY A 146 -23.28 -10.59 -3.58
N GLY A 147 -22.66 -11.67 -4.04
CA GLY A 147 -23.28 -12.66 -4.93
C GLY A 147 -23.39 -12.24 -6.40
N GLN A 148 -22.87 -11.08 -6.78
CA GLN A 148 -22.90 -10.58 -8.16
C GLN A 148 -21.49 -10.58 -8.76
N ALA A 149 -21.38 -10.97 -10.04
CA ALA A 149 -20.14 -10.85 -10.80
C ALA A 149 -19.78 -9.36 -10.96
N VAL A 150 -18.54 -9.02 -10.62
CA VAL A 150 -18.01 -7.66 -10.70
C VAL A 150 -16.65 -7.63 -11.36
N VAL A 151 -16.29 -6.49 -11.94
CA VAL A 151 -14.94 -6.21 -12.39
C VAL A 151 -14.45 -4.97 -11.68
N ILE A 152 -13.25 -5.03 -11.14
CA ILE A 152 -12.58 -3.88 -10.52
C ILE A 152 -11.27 -3.59 -11.23
N GLU A 153 -10.77 -2.36 -11.08
CA GLU A 153 -9.41 -2.02 -11.43
C GLU A 153 -8.55 -2.02 -10.18
N ARG A 154 -7.39 -2.69 -10.26
CA ARG A 154 -6.52 -2.90 -9.11
C ARG A 154 -5.07 -2.56 -9.46
N PRO A 155 -4.32 -1.83 -8.58
CA PRO A 155 -2.89 -1.60 -8.77
C PRO A 155 -2.12 -2.92 -8.63
N VAL A 156 -1.11 -3.14 -9.50
CA VAL A 156 -0.27 -4.35 -9.51
C VAL A 156 1.20 -4.05 -9.58
N GLU A 157 1.58 -2.83 -9.98
CA GLU A 157 2.96 -2.41 -10.11
C GLU A 157 3.16 -0.97 -9.69
N PHE A 158 4.28 -0.73 -9.01
CA PHE A 158 4.72 0.56 -8.55
C PHE A 158 6.17 0.77 -8.98
N PHE A 159 6.46 1.90 -9.63
CA PHE A 159 7.79 2.23 -10.11
C PHE A 159 8.19 3.65 -9.72
N VAL A 160 9.48 3.80 -9.46
CA VAL A 160 10.20 5.07 -9.50
C VAL A 160 11.24 4.94 -10.60
N PRO A 161 11.15 5.69 -11.71
CA PRO A 161 12.19 5.71 -12.72
C PRO A 161 13.54 6.09 -12.10
N ALA A 162 14.56 5.31 -12.36
CA ALA A 162 15.90 5.54 -11.84
C ALA A 162 16.49 6.82 -12.49
N GLY A 163 16.48 7.94 -11.77
CA GLY A 163 17.05 9.20 -12.23
C GLY A 163 18.42 9.52 -11.60
N GLN A 164 18.55 9.31 -10.31
CA GLN A 164 19.78 9.53 -9.56
C GLN A 164 20.22 8.23 -8.90
N ARG A 165 21.52 8.01 -8.78
CA ARG A 165 22.09 6.79 -8.22
C ARG A 165 22.58 7.01 -6.78
N ASP A 166 21.81 7.75 -5.98
CA ASP A 166 22.12 7.90 -4.58
C ASP A 166 21.60 6.70 -3.75
N GLU A 167 22.09 6.58 -2.53
CA GLU A 167 21.75 5.49 -1.63
C GLU A 167 20.25 5.48 -1.28
N GLY A 168 19.66 6.66 -1.04
CA GLY A 168 18.24 6.80 -0.73
C GLY A 168 17.35 6.27 -1.85
N GLN A 169 17.73 6.51 -3.11
CA GLN A 169 16.96 6.04 -4.26
C GLN A 169 16.99 4.52 -4.44
N GLN A 170 18.05 3.85 -4.03
CA GLN A 170 18.12 2.39 -4.06
C GLN A 170 17.08 1.79 -3.10
N TRP A 171 16.95 2.35 -1.88
CA TRP A 171 15.94 1.93 -0.91
C TRP A 171 14.52 2.19 -1.39
N ILE A 172 14.26 3.35 -1.99
CA ILE A 172 12.97 3.68 -2.57
C ILE A 172 12.62 2.69 -3.69
N SER A 173 13.54 2.40 -4.59
CA SER A 173 13.34 1.43 -5.69
C SER A 173 13.08 0.02 -5.17
N SER A 174 13.78 -0.41 -4.12
CA SER A 174 13.55 -1.69 -3.45
C SER A 174 12.13 -1.75 -2.84
N ASN A 175 11.71 -0.70 -2.14
CA ASN A 175 10.36 -0.61 -1.58
C ASN A 175 9.29 -0.68 -2.68
N MET A 176 9.49 -0.04 -3.84
CA MET A 176 8.54 -0.11 -4.95
C MET A 176 8.41 -1.55 -5.50
N ARG A 177 9.52 -2.28 -5.59
CA ARG A 177 9.50 -3.70 -5.99
C ARG A 177 8.75 -4.57 -4.98
N LEU A 178 9.01 -4.39 -3.69
CA LEU A 178 8.30 -5.10 -2.62
C LEU A 178 6.81 -4.75 -2.61
N LEU A 179 6.45 -3.47 -2.76
CA LEU A 179 5.06 -3.03 -2.85
C LEU A 179 4.35 -3.65 -4.06
N SER A 180 5.04 -3.77 -5.20
CA SER A 180 4.52 -4.47 -6.39
C SER A 180 4.29 -5.96 -6.12
N MET A 181 5.17 -6.61 -5.35
CA MET A 181 4.97 -8.02 -4.92
C MET A 181 3.76 -8.13 -3.98
N VAL A 182 3.64 -7.24 -2.99
CA VAL A 182 2.47 -7.16 -2.10
C VAL A 182 1.19 -6.96 -2.90
N ALA A 183 1.19 -6.07 -3.90
CA ALA A 183 0.04 -5.85 -4.77
C ALA A 183 -0.37 -7.13 -5.52
N ARG A 184 0.58 -7.90 -6.02
CA ARG A 184 0.31 -9.16 -6.75
C ARG A 184 -0.05 -10.33 -5.84
N SER A 185 0.41 -10.34 -4.59
CA SER A 185 0.10 -11.43 -3.64
C SER A 185 -1.33 -11.41 -3.10
N GLY A 186 -2.13 -10.38 -3.43
CA GLY A 186 -3.48 -10.24 -2.87
C GLY A 186 -3.52 -9.63 -1.47
N ALA A 187 -2.38 -9.24 -0.92
CA ALA A 187 -2.33 -8.56 0.36
C ALA A 187 -2.81 -7.10 0.26
N SER A 188 -3.19 -6.53 1.40
CA SER A 188 -3.77 -5.19 1.47
C SER A 188 -2.76 -4.09 1.14
N ILE A 189 -2.98 -3.41 0.02
CA ILE A 189 -2.18 -2.26 -0.41
C ILE A 189 -2.36 -1.07 0.54
N SER A 190 -3.56 -0.85 1.08
CA SER A 190 -3.81 0.23 2.04
C SER A 190 -2.96 0.06 3.29
N LYS A 191 -2.86 -1.16 3.84
CA LYS A 191 -1.99 -1.47 4.99
C LYS A 191 -0.51 -1.32 4.65
N ALA A 192 -0.07 -1.78 3.48
CA ALA A 192 1.32 -1.64 3.06
C ALA A 192 1.73 -0.17 2.92
N LEU A 193 0.88 0.67 2.34
CA LEU A 193 1.12 2.10 2.22
C LEU A 193 1.05 2.83 3.58
N ALA A 194 0.16 2.41 4.48
CA ALA A 194 0.12 2.94 5.85
C ALA A 194 1.46 2.69 6.56
N ASN A 195 1.98 1.46 6.51
CA ASN A 195 3.30 1.14 7.07
C ASN A 195 4.44 1.96 6.42
N MET A 196 4.39 2.22 5.11
CA MET A 196 5.37 3.12 4.47
C MET A 196 5.30 4.55 5.02
N CYS A 197 4.10 5.05 5.35
CA CYS A 197 3.91 6.39 5.91
C CYS A 197 4.44 6.54 7.34
N GLU A 198 4.68 5.43 8.05
CA GLU A 198 5.19 5.41 9.43
C GLU A 198 6.73 5.30 9.51
N VAL A 199 7.41 5.18 8.37
CA VAL A 199 8.87 5.06 8.33
C VAL A 199 9.52 6.37 8.77
N VAL A 200 10.31 6.30 9.84
CA VAL A 200 11.09 7.41 10.39
C VAL A 200 12.52 7.33 9.90
N TRP A 201 13.12 8.48 9.61
CA TRP A 201 14.53 8.61 9.26
C TRP A 201 15.15 9.80 10.00
N ASP A 202 16.43 9.75 10.29
CA ASP A 202 17.18 10.76 11.03
C ASP A 202 17.60 11.98 10.19
N LYS A 203 17.33 11.99 8.88
CA LYS A 203 17.67 13.10 7.96
C LYS A 203 16.75 14.32 8.06
N GLY A 204 15.83 14.34 9.04
CA GLY A 204 14.90 15.42 9.26
C GLY A 204 13.58 15.33 8.47
N PRO A 205 12.63 16.23 8.79
CA PRO A 205 11.28 16.18 8.22
C PRO A 205 11.26 16.49 6.73
N VAL A 206 10.36 15.82 6.03
CA VAL A 206 10.10 15.99 4.60
C VAL A 206 8.74 16.63 4.39
N ARG A 207 8.68 17.78 3.73
CA ARG A 207 7.41 18.45 3.40
C ARG A 207 6.89 17.91 2.07
N CYS A 208 5.71 17.27 2.09
CA CYS A 208 5.03 16.78 0.89
C CYS A 208 3.52 16.88 1.05
N GLY A 209 2.85 17.61 0.15
CA GLY A 209 1.42 17.83 0.18
C GLY A 209 0.94 18.86 1.18
N PHE A 210 -0.38 18.90 1.37
CA PHE A 210 -1.07 19.85 2.25
C PHE A 210 -2.13 19.14 3.10
N VAL A 211 -2.44 19.72 4.23
CA VAL A 211 -3.55 19.36 5.11
C VAL A 211 -4.52 20.55 5.16
N THR A 212 -5.79 20.30 4.92
CA THR A 212 -6.83 21.31 5.09
C THR A 212 -7.19 21.39 6.57
N ARG A 213 -7.04 22.56 7.19
CA ARG A 213 -7.43 22.84 8.57
C ARG A 213 -8.94 23.02 8.67
N GLU A 214 -9.47 23.07 9.89
CA GLU A 214 -10.90 23.27 10.16
C GLU A 214 -11.42 24.62 9.62
N ASP A 215 -10.57 25.64 9.54
CA ASP A 215 -10.84 26.95 8.95
C ASP A 215 -10.82 26.98 7.41
N GLY A 216 -10.57 25.82 6.76
CA GLY A 216 -10.41 25.70 5.32
C GLY A 216 -9.04 26.09 4.78
N ALA A 217 -8.14 26.62 5.61
CA ALA A 217 -6.78 26.99 5.20
C ALA A 217 -5.93 25.75 4.94
N GLN A 218 -5.08 25.82 3.90
CA GLN A 218 -4.14 24.75 3.59
C GLN A 218 -2.83 24.96 4.34
N ALA A 219 -2.42 23.97 5.15
CA ALA A 219 -1.14 23.92 5.81
C ALA A 219 -0.23 22.87 5.16
N PRO A 220 1.09 23.11 5.04
CA PRO A 220 2.02 22.11 4.56
C PRO A 220 1.97 20.84 5.42
N ARG A 221 2.00 19.67 4.77
CA ARG A 221 2.11 18.38 5.44
C ARG A 221 3.56 17.96 5.55
N PHE A 222 3.96 17.50 6.75
CA PHE A 222 5.30 17.00 7.03
C PHE A 222 5.24 15.49 7.28
N HIS A 223 6.32 14.82 6.91
CA HIS A 223 6.53 13.38 7.04
C HIS A 223 7.91 13.15 7.66
N ASP A 224 8.07 12.04 8.37
CA ASP A 224 9.31 11.72 9.10
C ASP A 224 10.42 11.15 8.20
N SER A 225 10.12 10.88 6.91
CA SER A 225 11.11 10.41 5.93
C SER A 225 10.66 10.65 4.48
N GLU A 226 11.61 10.55 3.53
CA GLU A 226 11.29 10.53 2.09
C GLU A 226 10.40 9.34 1.73
N VAL A 227 10.62 8.18 2.35
CA VAL A 227 9.79 6.98 2.14
C VAL A 227 8.35 7.24 2.59
N ALA A 228 8.15 7.87 3.75
CA ALA A 228 6.83 8.24 4.26
C ALA A 228 6.12 9.26 3.34
N ALA A 229 6.86 10.25 2.83
CA ALA A 229 6.33 11.22 1.86
C ALA A 229 5.91 10.55 0.54
N ILE A 230 6.68 9.58 0.05
CA ILE A 230 6.35 8.80 -1.15
C ILE A 230 5.15 7.88 -0.89
N GLY A 231 5.10 7.22 0.27
CA GLY A 231 3.94 6.42 0.68
C GLY A 231 2.65 7.24 0.67
N TYR A 232 2.68 8.43 1.27
CA TYR A 232 1.57 9.38 1.21
C TYR A 232 1.20 9.79 -0.23
N ALA A 233 2.20 10.12 -1.06
CA ALA A 233 1.94 10.49 -2.45
C ALA A 233 1.27 9.36 -3.25
N LEU A 234 1.68 8.10 -3.01
CA LEU A 234 1.03 6.92 -3.59
C LEU A 234 -0.42 6.75 -3.10
N GLN A 235 -0.68 6.96 -1.80
CA GLN A 235 -2.05 6.98 -1.27
C GLN A 235 -2.91 8.02 -2.00
N GLN A 236 -2.38 9.23 -2.23
CA GLN A 236 -3.10 10.29 -2.94
C GLN A 236 -3.33 9.95 -4.43
N ILE A 237 -2.38 9.28 -5.09
CA ILE A 237 -2.55 8.79 -6.47
C ILE A 237 -3.67 7.76 -6.53
N LEU A 238 -3.66 6.79 -5.62
CA LEU A 238 -4.69 5.75 -5.55
C LEU A 238 -6.06 6.29 -5.12
N ALA A 239 -6.10 7.32 -4.26
CA ALA A 239 -7.33 7.99 -3.88
C ALA A 239 -7.96 8.74 -5.06
N ARG A 240 -7.16 9.47 -5.85
CA ARG A 240 -7.63 10.11 -7.08
C ARG A 240 -8.14 9.11 -8.12
N ARG A 241 -7.51 7.93 -8.21
CA ARG A 241 -7.98 6.84 -9.08
C ARG A 241 -9.23 6.14 -8.50
N GLY A 242 -9.54 6.39 -7.23
CA GLY A 242 -10.70 5.85 -6.53
C GLY A 242 -10.51 4.46 -5.91
N PHE A 243 -9.28 3.94 -5.91
CA PHE A 243 -8.95 2.66 -5.28
C PHE A 243 -8.90 2.76 -3.75
N LEU A 244 -8.38 3.87 -3.22
CA LEU A 244 -8.45 4.23 -1.81
C LEU A 244 -9.43 5.40 -1.60
N ASP A 245 -9.82 5.63 -0.35
CA ASP A 245 -10.47 6.86 0.06
C ASP A 245 -9.44 7.99 0.37
N SER A 246 -9.91 9.17 0.71
CA SER A 246 -9.06 10.32 1.06
C SER A 246 -8.20 10.12 2.31
N LEU A 247 -8.55 9.14 3.15
CA LEU A 247 -7.83 8.78 4.37
C LEU A 247 -6.84 7.61 4.15
N GLY A 248 -6.80 7.05 2.94
CA GLY A 248 -5.94 5.92 2.59
C GLY A 248 -6.54 4.54 2.89
N ASN A 249 -7.83 4.47 3.24
CA ASN A 249 -8.50 3.21 3.48
C ASN A 249 -8.95 2.55 2.17
N GLN A 250 -9.06 1.23 2.19
CA GLN A 250 -9.53 0.45 1.06
C GLN A 250 -11.01 0.75 0.76
N VAL A 251 -11.29 1.16 -0.48
CA VAL A 251 -12.67 1.32 -0.95
C VAL A 251 -13.30 -0.07 -1.18
N PRO A 252 -14.55 -0.30 -0.72
CA PRO A 252 -15.23 -1.59 -0.91
C PRO A 252 -15.38 -1.99 -2.38
N VAL A 253 -15.29 -3.30 -2.67
CA VAL A 253 -15.32 -3.87 -4.03
C VAL A 253 -16.52 -3.40 -4.85
N ALA A 254 -17.73 -3.38 -4.27
CA ALA A 254 -18.93 -2.91 -4.95
C ALA A 254 -18.85 -1.43 -5.37
N ALA A 255 -18.16 -0.58 -4.61
CA ALA A 255 -17.94 0.81 -4.96
C ALA A 255 -16.87 0.96 -6.05
N LEU A 256 -15.80 0.14 -6.00
CA LEU A 256 -14.78 0.08 -7.05
C LEU A 256 -15.38 -0.32 -8.39
N ALA A 257 -16.22 -1.36 -8.41
CA ALA A 257 -16.89 -1.84 -9.62
C ALA A 257 -17.79 -0.77 -10.23
N ARG A 258 -18.59 -0.07 -9.41
CA ARG A 258 -19.45 1.04 -9.88
C ARG A 258 -18.62 2.20 -10.47
N ARG A 259 -17.49 2.55 -9.84
CA ARG A 259 -16.60 3.62 -10.35
C ARG A 259 -15.98 3.24 -11.69
N LEU A 260 -15.56 1.98 -11.84
CA LEU A 260 -15.00 1.48 -13.09
C LEU A 260 -16.04 1.52 -14.22
N ALA A 261 -17.25 1.01 -13.96
CA ALA A 261 -18.34 1.04 -14.93
C ALA A 261 -18.71 2.47 -15.37
N ALA A 262 -18.80 3.41 -14.43
CA ALA A 262 -19.07 4.82 -14.75
C ALA A 262 -17.96 5.46 -15.62
N ARG A 263 -16.70 5.12 -15.36
CA ARG A 263 -15.56 5.59 -16.15
C ARG A 263 -15.58 5.01 -17.56
N ASP A 264 -15.91 3.74 -17.71
CA ASP A 264 -16.01 3.07 -19.02
C ASP A 264 -17.14 3.65 -19.86
N GLN A 265 -18.29 3.94 -19.25
CA GLN A 265 -19.42 4.62 -19.91
C GLN A 265 -19.03 6.02 -20.42
N ALA A 266 -18.40 6.83 -19.58
CA ALA A 266 -17.93 8.16 -19.97
C ALA A 266 -16.90 8.11 -21.13
N SER A 267 -16.07 7.08 -21.17
CA SER A 267 -15.10 6.87 -22.27
C SER A 267 -15.77 6.45 -23.57
N THR A 268 -16.89 5.70 -23.50
CA THR A 268 -17.66 5.25 -24.68
C THR A 268 -18.46 6.39 -25.27
N GLU A 269 -19.03 7.26 -24.47
CA GLU A 269 -19.76 8.46 -24.94
C GLU A 269 -18.86 9.48 -25.66
N ALA A 270 -17.57 9.54 -25.25
CA ALA A 270 -16.57 10.39 -25.90
C ALA A 270 -16.10 9.86 -27.28
N THR A 271 -16.45 8.64 -27.65
CA THR A 271 -15.93 7.94 -28.85
C THR A 271 -16.99 7.78 -29.96
N VAL A 272 -18.13 8.47 -29.92
CA VAL A 272 -19.09 8.47 -31.02
C VAL A 272 -18.53 9.35 -32.16
N PRO A 273 -18.20 8.80 -33.36
CA PRO A 273 -17.75 9.59 -34.50
C PRO A 273 -18.95 10.24 -35.16
N GLY A 274 -19.20 11.48 -34.82
CA GLY A 274 -20.22 12.31 -35.44
C GLY A 274 -19.67 13.69 -35.78
N GLY A 275 -19.33 13.90 -37.07
CA GLY A 275 -19.30 15.18 -37.72
C GLY A 275 -18.38 16.26 -37.17
N LEU A 276 -17.47 16.76 -38.02
CA LEU A 276 -16.80 18.04 -37.82
C LEU A 276 -17.84 19.12 -37.45
N ALA A 277 -17.99 19.43 -36.18
CA ALA A 277 -18.58 20.65 -35.70
C ALA A 277 -17.84 21.07 -34.45
N ALA A 278 -17.18 22.22 -34.53
CA ALA A 278 -16.54 22.86 -33.39
C ALA A 278 -17.60 23.05 -32.30
N ALA A 279 -17.45 22.23 -31.22
CA ALA A 279 -18.20 22.43 -29.99
C ALA A 279 -17.20 22.71 -28.87
N THR A 280 -17.07 23.98 -28.54
CA THR A 280 -16.61 24.47 -27.25
C THR A 280 -17.59 23.93 -26.21
N ALA A 281 -17.23 22.82 -25.54
CA ALA A 281 -17.94 22.35 -24.36
C ALA A 281 -17.10 22.65 -23.12
N GLN A 282 -17.59 23.62 -22.39
CA GLN A 282 -17.18 23.91 -21.01
C GLN A 282 -17.49 22.71 -20.11
N ALA A 283 -16.49 21.99 -19.70
CA ALA A 283 -16.55 21.20 -18.49
C ALA A 283 -15.76 21.97 -17.44
N GLY A 284 -16.45 22.59 -16.51
CA GLY A 284 -15.89 23.32 -15.41
C GLY A 284 -15.13 22.36 -14.46
N VAL A 285 -13.84 22.37 -14.58
CA VAL A 285 -12.90 22.12 -13.50
C VAL A 285 -12.08 23.38 -13.43
N GLU A 286 -12.30 24.16 -12.40
CA GLU A 286 -11.49 25.33 -12.09
C GLU A 286 -10.04 24.90 -11.89
N ASN A 287 -9.28 24.92 -12.95
CA ASN A 287 -7.83 24.93 -12.95
C ASN A 287 -7.43 26.26 -13.62
N SER A 288 -7.44 27.31 -12.82
CA SER A 288 -7.24 28.70 -13.21
C SER A 288 -5.83 29.02 -13.74
N ASN A 289 -5.13 28.10 -14.40
CA ASN A 289 -3.80 28.35 -14.95
C ASN A 289 -3.53 27.73 -16.34
N LEU A 290 -4.53 27.29 -17.10
CA LEU A 290 -4.33 26.73 -18.44
C LEU A 290 -4.87 27.59 -19.61
N ALA A 291 -5.40 28.78 -19.35
CA ALA A 291 -6.02 29.62 -20.38
C ALA A 291 -5.02 30.49 -21.19
N ASN A 292 -3.70 30.38 -20.98
CA ASN A 292 -2.72 31.22 -21.68
C ASN A 292 -1.65 30.45 -22.50
N VAL A 293 -1.87 29.17 -22.84
CA VAL A 293 -0.85 28.37 -23.57
C VAL A 293 -1.03 28.39 -25.10
N ALA A 294 -2.15 28.94 -25.62
CA ALA A 294 -2.45 28.86 -27.06
C ALA A 294 -1.68 29.87 -27.96
N ASN A 295 -0.85 30.78 -27.41
CA ASN A 295 -0.13 31.80 -28.22
C ASN A 295 1.36 31.99 -27.89
N LEU A 296 2.07 30.99 -27.33
CA LEU A 296 3.45 31.12 -26.89
C LEU A 296 4.48 30.33 -27.73
N SER A 297 4.23 30.16 -29.04
CA SER A 297 5.15 29.42 -29.92
C SER A 297 6.33 30.25 -30.47
N SER A 298 6.59 31.48 -30.00
CA SER A 298 7.63 32.36 -30.55
C SER A 298 8.75 32.80 -29.59
N GLY A 299 8.78 32.33 -28.35
CA GLY A 299 9.80 32.68 -27.36
C GLY A 299 11.03 31.78 -27.39
N LYS A 300 12.21 32.27 -26.88
CA LYS A 300 13.38 31.44 -26.65
C LYS A 300 13.09 30.40 -25.56
N LYS A 301 13.78 29.26 -25.64
CA LYS A 301 13.66 28.18 -24.64
C LYS A 301 14.22 28.64 -23.30
N CYS A 302 13.43 28.54 -22.24
CA CYS A 302 13.83 28.85 -20.88
C CYS A 302 14.80 27.77 -20.35
N PRO A 303 15.97 28.10 -19.82
CA PRO A 303 16.89 27.12 -19.28
C PRO A 303 16.37 26.46 -18.00
N GLU A 304 15.48 27.14 -17.25
CA GLU A 304 14.98 26.67 -15.97
C GLU A 304 13.77 25.70 -16.12
N CYS A 305 12.80 26.03 -16.95
CA CYS A 305 11.58 25.22 -17.08
C CYS A 305 11.42 24.56 -18.46
N GLY A 306 12.32 24.79 -19.41
CA GLY A 306 12.29 24.22 -20.75
C GLY A 306 11.20 24.74 -21.69
N ALA A 307 10.32 25.63 -21.23
CA ALA A 307 9.25 26.20 -22.06
C ALA A 307 9.80 27.24 -23.05
N HIS A 308 9.23 27.29 -24.27
CA HIS A 308 9.54 28.30 -25.26
C HIS A 308 8.75 29.60 -24.96
N ALA A 309 9.01 30.22 -23.82
CA ALA A 309 8.22 31.32 -23.26
C ALA A 309 9.09 32.48 -22.73
N GLN A 310 10.33 32.60 -23.17
CA GLN A 310 11.20 33.73 -22.81
C GLN A 310 10.97 34.91 -23.75
N HIS A 311 10.63 36.07 -23.18
CA HIS A 311 10.46 37.35 -23.87
C HIS A 311 11.37 38.39 -23.25
N LYS A 312 11.78 39.38 -24.05
CA LYS A 312 12.60 40.52 -23.58
C LYS A 312 11.67 41.56 -22.96
N VAL A 313 11.81 41.78 -21.64
CA VAL A 313 11.06 42.79 -20.88
C VAL A 313 12.07 43.64 -20.12
N ASP A 314 12.04 44.93 -20.35
CA ASP A 314 12.94 45.92 -19.72
C ASP A 314 14.43 45.57 -19.84
N GLY A 315 14.80 45.03 -21.01
CA GLY A 315 16.20 44.66 -21.28
C GLY A 315 16.61 43.26 -20.79
N CYS A 316 15.82 42.57 -19.97
CA CYS A 316 16.10 41.24 -19.45
C CYS A 316 15.21 40.20 -20.14
N LEU A 317 15.74 38.97 -20.33
CA LEU A 317 14.92 37.81 -20.75
C LEU A 317 14.11 37.29 -19.58
N ARG A 318 12.80 37.39 -19.66
CA ARG A 318 11.88 36.92 -18.64
C ARG A 318 11.03 35.77 -19.17
N CYS A 319 10.93 34.67 -18.43
CA CYS A 319 10.06 33.56 -18.80
C CYS A 319 8.64 33.81 -18.33
N ALA A 320 7.66 33.79 -19.24
CA ALA A 320 6.25 33.95 -18.89
C ALA A 320 5.68 32.76 -18.13
N ASN A 321 6.34 31.57 -18.22
CA ASN A 321 5.85 30.35 -17.56
C ASN A 321 6.34 30.18 -16.11
N CYS A 322 7.63 30.44 -15.84
CA CYS A 322 8.22 30.22 -14.52
C CYS A 322 8.78 31.49 -13.87
N HIS A 323 8.60 32.64 -14.52
CA HIS A 323 9.11 33.94 -14.11
C HIS A 323 10.64 34.04 -13.93
N HIS A 324 11.39 33.05 -14.43
CA HIS A 324 12.85 33.09 -14.42
C HIS A 324 13.34 34.33 -15.19
N ILE A 325 14.27 35.06 -14.57
CA ILE A 325 14.94 36.21 -15.19
C ILE A 325 16.31 35.74 -15.65
N GLY A 326 16.50 35.67 -16.96
CA GLY A 326 17.75 35.34 -17.57
C GLY A 326 18.68 36.55 -17.76
N SER A 327 19.61 36.51 -18.75
CA SER A 327 20.55 37.58 -19.01
C SER A 327 19.87 38.92 -19.30
N CYS A 328 20.34 39.97 -18.64
CA CYS A 328 20.00 41.35 -18.90
C CYS A 328 21.15 41.94 -19.73
N GLY A 329 20.87 42.52 -20.91
CA GLY A 329 21.82 43.13 -21.79
C GLY A 329 21.14 43.81 -22.96
#